data_e2d9e5b681ce6ade4667c09c2177f340
#
_entry.id   e2d9e5b681ce6ade4667c09c2177f340
#
_cell.length_a   1.000
_cell.length_b   1.000
_cell.length_c   1.000
_cell.angle_alpha   90.00
_cell.angle_beta   90.00
_cell.angle_gamma   90.00
#
_symmetry.space_group_name_H-M   'P 1'
#
loop_
_entity.id
_entity.type
_entity.pdbx_description
1 polymer ?
#
loop_
_entity_poly.entity_id
_entity_poly.type
_entity_poly.pdbx_seq_one_letter_code
_entity_poly.pdbx_strand_id
1 'polypeptide(L)'
;MVLDAPDTRTRRRTARHRRRTDEQTIVLVPDTGGESIPLPEPTVVGRDPRNISAYPQAQRASIFDPSRSVSKTHALLVPVPGGVWVTDLHSTNGTRIESNGAVTALVPEKEEAAMPGSKVVFGNAVYRVSVSEP
;
A
#
# COMPACT_ATOMS: atom_id res chain seq x y z
N MET A 1 5.93 -29.96 -6.82
CA MET A 1 5.69 -29.98 -6.65
C MET A 1 5.60 -29.93 -6.58
N VAL A 2 5.54 -29.94 -6.67
CA VAL A 2 5.34 -29.76 -6.39
C VAL A 2 5.34 -29.68 -6.20
N LEU A 3 5.21 -29.42 -6.44
CA LEU A 3 4.98 -29.29 -6.21
C LEU A 3 5.05 -29.25 -5.96
N ASP A 4 5.01 -29.20 -6.13
CA ASP A 4 4.91 -29.08 -5.74
C ASP A 4 4.97 -28.89 -5.43
N ALA A 5 5.01 -29.09 -5.66
CA ALA A 5 4.95 -28.83 -5.44
C ALA A 5 5.07 -28.71 -5.04
N PRO A 6 4.97 -28.47 -4.67
CA PRO A 6 4.95 -28.33 -4.17
C PRO A 6 5.21 -28.33 -3.69
N ASP A 7 4.89 -27.94 -3.83
CA ASP A 7 4.85 -27.96 -3.40
C ASP A 7 5.05 -27.80 -2.97
N THR A 8 5.03 -27.62 -2.89
CA THR A 8 5.00 -27.50 -2.62
C THR A 8 5.24 -27.39 -2.17
N ARG A 9 5.00 -27.04 -2.08
CA ARG A 9 4.95 -26.97 -1.83
C ARG A 9 5.37 -26.69 -1.59
N THR A 10 5.31 -26.97 -1.46
CA THR A 10 5.52 -26.82 -1.26
C THR A 10 6.01 -26.69 -0.90
N ARG A 11 5.77 -26.36 -0.76
CA ARG A 11 5.95 -26.20 -0.63
C ARG A 11 6.44 -25.87 -0.27
N ARG A 12 6.34 -25.88 -0.08
CA ARG A 12 6.52 -25.69 0.11
C ARG A 12 7.03 -25.32 0.43
N ARG A 13 6.92 -25.26 0.63
CA ARG A 13 7.08 -24.96 0.69
C ARG A 13 7.57 -24.50 0.99
N THR A 14 7.52 -24.97 1.05
CA THR A 14 7.85 -24.45 1.12
C THR A 14 8.21 -24.10 1.35
N ALA A 15 8.06 -24.38 1.38
CA ALA A 15 8.37 -23.60 1.31
C ALA A 15 8.69 -23.27 1.53
N ARG A 16 8.41 -22.99 1.68
CA ARG A 16 8.69 -22.38 1.63
C ARG A 16 8.93 -21.78 1.64
N HIS A 17 8.71 -21.76 1.61
CA HIS A 17 8.85 -21.02 1.43
C HIS A 17 9.11 -20.63 1.33
N ARG A 18 8.65 -20.20 1.08
CA ARG A 18 9.01 -19.43 0.78
C ARG A 18 9.19 -18.78 0.76
N ARG A 19 9.04 -18.91 0.49
CA ARG A 19 9.40 -18.16 0.34
C ARG A 19 9.45 -17.72 0.04
N ARG A 20 9.43 -17.44 -0.05
CA ARG A 20 9.59 -16.88 -0.46
C ARG A 20 10.04 -16.28 -0.67
N THR A 21 10.45 -16.29 -0.81
CA THR A 21 10.81 -15.68 -1.08
C THR A 21 11.05 -14.72 -1.40
N ASP A 22 12.03 -15.11 -1.58
CA ASP A 22 12.13 -14.12 -2.46
C ASP A 22 11.05 -13.14 -2.57
N GLU A 23 10.83 -12.60 -1.73
CA GLU A 23 9.63 -11.84 -1.77
C GLU A 23 9.84 -10.44 -2.19
N GLN A 24 8.92 -9.97 -3.02
CA GLN A 24 8.85 -8.59 -3.40
C GLN A 24 7.97 -7.86 -2.41
N THR A 25 8.40 -6.66 -2.01
CA THR A 25 7.63 -5.81 -1.10
C THR A 25 7.15 -4.59 -1.88
N ILE A 26 5.88 -4.29 -1.77
CA ILE A 26 5.33 -3.05 -2.33
C ILE A 26 5.86 -1.88 -1.49
N VAL A 27 6.30 -0.83 -2.17
CA VAL A 27 6.84 0.36 -1.52
C VAL A 27 6.19 1.58 -2.16
N LEU A 28 5.76 2.52 -1.34
CA LEU A 28 5.30 3.82 -1.82
C LEU A 28 6.48 4.78 -1.79
N VAL A 29 6.80 5.35 -2.94
CA VAL A 29 7.93 6.25 -3.09
C VAL A 29 7.42 7.67 -3.33
N PRO A 30 7.76 8.65 -2.46
CA PRO A 30 7.25 10.00 -2.64
C PRO A 30 7.85 10.67 -3.87
N ASP A 31 7.00 11.37 -4.64
CA ASP A 31 7.44 12.07 -5.85
C ASP A 31 8.44 13.19 -5.55
N THR A 32 8.28 13.85 -4.41
CA THR A 32 9.08 15.02 -4.08
C THR A 32 10.30 14.70 -3.24
N GLY A 33 10.64 13.41 -3.12
CA GLY A 33 11.71 12.99 -2.22
C GLY A 33 11.18 12.82 -0.80
N GLY A 34 12.02 12.30 0.07
CA GLY A 34 11.64 11.98 1.43
C GLY A 34 11.59 10.47 1.62
N GLU A 35 11.02 10.05 2.72
CA GLU A 35 11.03 8.63 3.08
C GLU A 35 10.00 7.85 2.30
N SER A 36 10.44 6.71 1.76
CA SER A 36 9.54 5.74 1.17
C SER A 36 8.82 4.98 2.28
N ILE A 37 7.64 4.44 1.96
CA ILE A 37 6.84 3.69 2.91
C ILE A 37 6.76 2.25 2.44
N PRO A 38 7.52 1.33 3.03
CA PRO A 38 7.37 -0.09 2.71
C PRO A 38 6.04 -0.62 3.23
N LEU A 39 5.40 -1.48 2.46
CA LEU A 39 4.11 -2.06 2.81
C LEU A 39 4.22 -3.58 2.89
N PRO A 40 4.91 -4.12 3.90
CA PRO A 40 4.96 -5.58 4.06
C PRO A 40 3.66 -6.16 4.59
N GLU A 41 2.78 -5.31 5.11
CA GLU A 41 1.55 -5.71 5.78
C GLU A 41 0.55 -4.56 5.69
N PRO A 42 -0.71 -4.79 6.05
CA PRO A 42 -1.69 -3.69 6.05
C PRO A 42 -1.18 -2.50 6.85
N THR A 43 -1.34 -1.31 6.28
CA THR A 43 -0.76 -0.09 6.82
C THR A 43 -1.81 1.03 6.76
N VAL A 44 -1.96 1.75 7.86
CA VAL A 44 -2.76 2.96 7.92
C VAL A 44 -1.82 4.14 7.77
N VAL A 45 -2.11 5.01 6.81
CA VAL A 45 -1.27 6.19 6.55
C VAL A 45 -2.05 7.47 6.84
N GLY A 46 -1.33 8.51 7.19
CA GLY A 46 -1.90 9.81 7.46
C GLY A 46 -0.86 10.71 8.10
N ARG A 47 -1.31 11.90 8.51
CA ARG A 47 -0.44 12.86 9.18
C ARG A 47 -0.04 12.36 10.58
N ASP A 48 -0.96 11.64 11.23
CA ASP A 48 -0.76 11.11 12.58
C ASP A 48 -1.75 9.93 12.74
N PRO A 49 -1.49 8.80 12.03
CA PRO A 49 -2.52 7.77 11.89
C PRO A 49 -2.77 6.98 13.16
N ARG A 50 -4.03 6.60 13.34
CA ARG A 50 -4.48 5.70 14.38
C ARG A 50 -4.98 4.43 13.75
N ASN A 51 -4.88 3.32 14.48
CA ASN A 51 -5.41 2.07 13.97
C ASN A 51 -6.93 2.13 13.92
N ILE A 52 -7.48 1.38 12.97
CA ILE A 52 -8.92 1.30 12.79
C ILE A 52 -9.40 -0.07 13.29
N SER A 53 -10.70 -0.18 13.61
CA SER A 53 -11.23 -1.40 14.21
C SER A 53 -11.08 -2.61 13.30
N ALA A 54 -11.18 -2.41 11.97
CA ALA A 54 -11.03 -3.52 11.01
C ALA A 54 -9.60 -4.07 10.97
N TYR A 55 -8.61 -3.26 11.34
CA TYR A 55 -7.19 -3.65 11.30
C TYR A 55 -6.48 -3.12 12.54
N PRO A 56 -6.80 -3.66 13.71
CA PRO A 56 -6.27 -3.10 14.97
C PRO A 56 -4.76 -3.28 15.12
N GLN A 57 -4.16 -4.19 14.34
CA GLN A 57 -2.72 -4.48 14.42
C GLN A 57 -1.98 -3.93 13.21
N ALA A 58 -2.59 -3.08 12.41
CA ALA A 58 -1.96 -2.59 11.19
C ALA A 58 -0.72 -1.75 11.50
N GLN A 59 0.24 -1.78 10.58
CA GLN A 59 1.35 -0.86 10.60
C GLN A 59 0.81 0.56 10.44
N ARG A 60 1.48 1.54 11.03
CA ARG A 60 1.11 2.94 10.86
C ARG A 60 2.29 3.68 10.27
N ALA A 61 2.03 4.52 9.28
CA ALA A 61 3.07 5.30 8.64
C ALA A 61 2.63 6.74 8.50
N SER A 62 3.46 7.66 8.99
CA SER A 62 3.15 9.08 8.93
C SER A 62 3.59 9.66 7.60
N ILE A 63 2.76 10.51 7.03
CA ILE A 63 3.06 11.25 5.81
C ILE A 63 3.39 12.68 6.20
N PHE A 64 4.61 13.11 5.83
CA PHE A 64 5.00 14.50 6.01
C PHE A 64 4.36 15.33 4.91
N ASP A 65 3.53 16.30 5.28
CA ASP A 65 2.81 17.12 4.32
C ASP A 65 2.70 18.55 4.84
N PRO A 66 3.64 19.42 4.43
CA PRO A 66 3.62 20.82 4.89
C PRO A 66 2.35 21.55 4.50
N SER A 67 1.66 21.13 3.43
CA SER A 67 0.42 21.78 3.00
C SER A 67 -0.76 21.42 3.90
N ARG A 68 -0.58 20.42 4.77
CA ARG A 68 -1.60 19.95 5.71
C ARG A 68 -2.87 19.47 5.02
N SER A 69 -2.72 18.95 3.82
CA SER A 69 -3.84 18.41 3.05
C SER A 69 -4.16 16.96 3.43
N VAL A 70 -3.25 16.28 4.11
CA VAL A 70 -3.41 14.88 4.50
C VAL A 70 -4.11 14.83 5.85
N SER A 71 -5.18 14.03 5.94
CA SER A 71 -5.90 13.83 7.20
C SER A 71 -5.04 13.04 8.18
N LYS A 72 -5.35 13.15 9.48
CA LYS A 72 -4.58 12.42 10.49
C LYS A 72 -4.59 10.93 10.20
N THR A 73 -5.75 10.34 9.97
CA THR A 73 -5.90 8.95 9.55
C THR A 73 -6.57 9.00 8.20
N HIS A 74 -5.77 8.83 7.13
CA HIS A 74 -6.20 9.18 5.79
C HIS A 74 -6.66 7.98 4.97
N ALA A 75 -5.89 6.91 4.95
CA ALA A 75 -6.17 5.77 4.09
C ALA A 75 -5.60 4.49 4.66
N LEU A 76 -6.19 3.37 4.24
CA LEU A 76 -5.70 2.03 4.54
C LEU A 76 -5.11 1.44 3.27
N LEU A 77 -3.94 0.84 3.39
CA LEU A 77 -3.23 0.21 2.29
C LEU A 77 -3.01 -1.25 2.63
N VAL A 78 -3.53 -2.15 1.81
CA VAL A 78 -3.39 -3.59 2.02
C VAL A 78 -2.62 -4.18 0.85
N PRO A 79 -1.35 -4.57 1.05
CA PRO A 79 -0.57 -5.16 -0.03
C PRO A 79 -1.11 -6.54 -0.39
N VAL A 80 -1.08 -6.83 -1.67
CA VAL A 80 -1.47 -8.13 -2.22
C VAL A 80 -0.44 -8.49 -3.28
N PRO A 81 -0.41 -9.74 -3.74
CA PRO A 81 0.51 -10.08 -4.82
C PRO A 81 0.27 -9.15 -6.01
N GLY A 82 1.33 -8.45 -6.43
CA GLY A 82 1.29 -7.61 -7.62
C GLY A 82 0.71 -6.22 -7.44
N GLY A 83 0.34 -5.81 -6.22
CA GLY A 83 -0.21 -4.47 -6.07
C GLY A 83 -0.64 -4.15 -4.66
N VAL A 84 -1.52 -3.16 -4.53
CA VAL A 84 -2.02 -2.75 -3.23
C VAL A 84 -3.48 -2.32 -3.35
N TRP A 85 -4.30 -2.72 -2.37
CA TRP A 85 -5.67 -2.21 -2.23
C TRP A 85 -5.61 -0.93 -1.41
N VAL A 86 -6.24 0.14 -1.92
CA VAL A 86 -6.26 1.44 -1.27
C VAL A 86 -7.69 1.78 -0.88
N THR A 87 -7.90 2.15 0.37
CA THR A 87 -9.22 2.54 0.89
C THR A 87 -9.11 3.91 1.54
N ASP A 88 -9.91 4.86 1.08
CA ASP A 88 -9.98 6.18 1.71
C ASP A 88 -10.80 6.07 3.00
N LEU A 89 -10.29 6.63 4.09
CA LEU A 89 -10.93 6.56 5.42
C LEU A 89 -11.63 7.87 5.74
N HIS A 90 -12.48 8.34 4.80
CA HIS A 90 -13.23 9.59 4.97
C HIS A 90 -12.31 10.79 5.16
N SER A 91 -11.22 10.82 4.37
CA SER A 91 -10.29 11.92 4.45
C SER A 91 -10.94 13.22 3.99
N THR A 92 -10.45 14.35 4.50
CA THR A 92 -10.99 15.66 4.16
C THR A 92 -10.79 16.00 2.70
N ASN A 93 -9.62 15.71 2.16
CA ASN A 93 -9.27 16.13 0.80
C ASN A 93 -9.22 14.98 -0.21
N GLY A 94 -9.57 13.78 0.23
CA GLY A 94 -9.72 12.65 -0.68
C GLY A 94 -8.43 11.91 -0.99
N THR A 95 -8.61 10.77 -1.63
CA THR A 95 -7.54 9.92 -2.12
C THR A 95 -7.86 9.59 -3.57
N ARG A 96 -6.83 9.57 -4.43
CA ARG A 96 -7.04 9.20 -5.81
C ARG A 96 -5.88 8.35 -6.31
N ILE A 97 -6.16 7.59 -7.37
CA ILE A 97 -5.15 6.75 -8.02
C ILE A 97 -5.01 7.25 -9.46
N GLU A 98 -3.78 7.48 -9.89
CA GLU A 98 -3.48 7.94 -11.25
C GLU A 98 -2.68 6.87 -11.96
N SER A 99 -3.19 6.42 -13.10
CA SER A 99 -2.58 5.34 -13.85
C SER A 99 -2.80 5.58 -15.34
N ASN A 100 -1.72 5.63 -16.11
CA ASN A 100 -1.78 5.77 -17.58
C ASN A 100 -2.67 6.93 -18.03
N GLY A 101 -2.58 8.05 -17.33
CA GLY A 101 -3.35 9.24 -17.66
C GLY A 101 -4.77 9.24 -17.14
N ALA A 102 -5.23 8.15 -16.55
CA ALA A 102 -6.55 8.06 -15.97
C ALA A 102 -6.48 8.35 -14.46
N VAL A 103 -7.49 9.03 -13.95
CA VAL A 103 -7.57 9.38 -12.53
C VAL A 103 -8.84 8.76 -11.96
N THR A 104 -8.67 8.00 -10.88
CA THR A 104 -9.80 7.43 -10.15
C THR A 104 -9.85 8.06 -8.77
N ALA A 105 -10.90 8.84 -8.51
CA ALA A 105 -11.14 9.37 -7.17
C ALA A 105 -11.82 8.28 -6.35
N LEU A 106 -11.27 7.97 -5.19
CA LEU A 106 -11.82 6.90 -4.37
C LEU A 106 -13.09 7.35 -3.66
N VAL A 107 -14.05 6.43 -3.62
CA VAL A 107 -15.22 6.60 -2.78
C VAL A 107 -14.82 6.11 -1.37
N PRO A 108 -15.08 6.90 -0.32
CA PRO A 108 -14.70 6.46 1.03
C PRO A 108 -15.21 5.06 1.35
N GLU A 109 -14.38 4.27 1.98
CA GLU A 109 -14.62 2.90 2.41
C GLU A 109 -14.70 1.88 1.27
N LYS A 110 -14.56 2.32 0.01
CA LYS A 110 -14.55 1.40 -1.12
C LYS A 110 -13.13 1.25 -1.64
N GLU A 111 -12.57 0.05 -1.55
CA GLU A 111 -11.20 -0.18 -1.97
C GLU A 111 -11.05 -0.17 -3.48
N GLU A 112 -9.90 0.30 -3.94
CA GLU A 112 -9.50 0.26 -5.33
C GLU A 112 -8.07 -0.22 -5.42
N ALA A 113 -7.75 -0.94 -6.49
CA ALA A 113 -6.41 -1.48 -6.67
C ALA A 113 -5.48 -0.46 -7.29
N ALA A 114 -4.24 -0.39 -6.78
CA ALA A 114 -3.18 0.40 -7.39
C ALA A 114 -2.04 -0.56 -7.73
N MET A 115 -1.61 -0.51 -8.99
CA MET A 115 -0.57 -1.40 -9.51
C MET A 115 0.77 -0.69 -9.53
N PRO A 116 1.89 -1.43 -9.55
CA PRO A 116 3.21 -0.81 -9.67
C PRO A 116 3.25 0.12 -10.87
N GLY A 117 3.87 1.28 -10.71
CA GLY A 117 3.94 2.31 -11.73
C GLY A 117 2.85 3.35 -11.65
N SER A 118 1.74 3.05 -10.97
CA SER A 118 0.70 4.06 -10.76
C SER A 118 1.06 4.95 -9.57
N LYS A 119 0.30 6.03 -9.40
CA LYS A 119 0.47 6.94 -8.28
C LYS A 119 -0.75 6.89 -7.40
N VAL A 120 -0.51 6.98 -6.09
CA VAL A 120 -1.57 7.15 -5.10
C VAL A 120 -1.38 8.52 -4.49
N VAL A 121 -2.43 9.32 -4.48
CA VAL A 121 -2.36 10.70 -4.02
C VAL A 121 -3.26 10.87 -2.82
N PHE A 122 -2.66 11.23 -1.69
CA PHE A 122 -3.38 11.48 -0.44
C PHE A 122 -3.44 12.99 -0.26
N GLY A 123 -4.61 13.59 -0.51
CA GLY A 123 -4.66 15.05 -0.54
C GLY A 123 -3.73 15.58 -1.62
N ASN A 124 -2.68 16.30 -1.22
CA ASN A 124 -1.65 16.78 -2.15
C ASN A 124 -0.37 15.94 -2.15
N ALA A 125 -0.31 14.91 -1.32
CA ALA A 125 0.90 14.10 -1.20
C ALA A 125 0.89 12.97 -2.21
N VAL A 126 1.85 12.95 -3.13
CA VAL A 126 1.91 12.03 -4.26
C VAL A 126 2.96 10.97 -4.02
N TYR A 127 2.55 9.71 -4.12
CA TYR A 127 3.44 8.55 -3.97
C TYR A 127 3.30 7.64 -5.17
N ARG A 128 4.43 7.11 -5.63
CA ARG A 128 4.44 6.10 -6.70
C ARG A 128 4.46 4.71 -6.09
N VAL A 129 3.65 3.82 -6.63
CA VAL A 129 3.66 2.41 -6.23
C VAL A 129 4.84 1.73 -6.92
N SER A 130 5.70 1.13 -6.13
CA SER A 130 6.91 0.49 -6.62
C SER A 130 7.07 -0.89 -5.99
N VAL A 131 7.95 -1.69 -6.56
CA VAL A 131 8.26 -3.02 -6.03
C VAL A 131 9.73 -3.01 -5.65
N SER A 132 10.00 -3.42 -4.41
CA SER A 132 11.37 -3.55 -3.93
C SER A 132 11.78 -5.01 -4.05
N GLU A 133 12.89 -5.27 -4.73
CA GLU A 133 13.40 -6.62 -4.84
C GLU A 133 14.20 -7.00 -3.63
N PRO A 134 14.21 -8.26 -3.21
CA PRO A 134 15.03 -8.70 -2.09
C PRO A 134 16.53 -8.64 -2.39
#